data_fd30833d4c3984f5639ac0768c5a84ea
#
_entry.id   fd30833d4c3984f5639ac0768c5a84ea
#
_cell.length_a   1.000
_cell.length_b   1.000
_cell.length_c   1.000
_cell.angle_alpha   90.00
_cell.angle_beta   90.00
_cell.angle_gamma   90.00
#
_symmetry.space_group_name_H-M   'P 1'
#
loop_
_entity.id
_entity.type
_entity.pdbx_description
1 polymer ?
#
loop_
_entity_poly.entity_id
_entity_poly.type
_entity_poly.pdbx_seq_one_letter_code
_entity_poly.pdbx_strand_id
1 'polypeptide(L)'
;LSKRAVPAKGLTFSCICLLGGVVMLYVNPSVIGAFTMITTVSAILFMFVWTIILCSYLVYRKQRPHLHEKSIYKMPLGKLMCWVCMAFFVFVLVLLTLEEDTRQALMVTPLWFIALGLGWLFIGKKRMAGMR
;
A
#
# COMPACT_ATOMS: atom_id res chain seq x y z
N LEU A 1 -11.95 -13.96 -14.41
CA LEU A 1 -11.06 -15.03 -13.99
C LEU A 1 -10.74 -15.91 -15.20
N SER A 2 -9.48 -16.23 -15.44
CA SER A 2 -9.05 -17.23 -16.40
C SER A 2 -9.62 -18.60 -16.02
N LYS A 3 -9.70 -19.55 -16.96
CA LYS A 3 -10.12 -20.96 -16.69
C LYS A 3 -9.34 -21.63 -15.53
N ARG A 4 -8.22 -21.06 -15.12
CA ARG A 4 -7.37 -21.53 -13.98
C ARG A 4 -7.56 -20.73 -12.70
N ALA A 5 -8.64 -19.97 -12.53
CA ALA A 5 -8.94 -19.11 -11.37
C ALA A 5 -7.85 -18.05 -11.05
N VAL A 6 -6.95 -17.74 -11.98
CA VAL A 6 -5.90 -16.73 -11.82
C VAL A 6 -6.37 -15.40 -12.41
N PRO A 7 -6.18 -14.25 -11.74
CA PRO A 7 -6.54 -12.93 -12.26
C PRO A 7 -5.52 -12.48 -13.34
N ALA A 8 -5.60 -13.12 -14.54
CA ALA A 8 -4.66 -12.89 -15.63
C ALA A 8 -4.54 -11.40 -16.02
N LYS A 9 -5.66 -10.67 -16.04
CA LYS A 9 -5.65 -9.23 -16.36
C LYS A 9 -4.88 -8.40 -15.32
N GLY A 10 -4.99 -8.73 -14.04
CA GLY A 10 -4.22 -8.07 -12.98
C GLY A 10 -2.72 -8.38 -13.09
N LEU A 11 -2.39 -9.63 -13.39
CA LEU A 11 -1.00 -10.06 -13.57
C LEU A 11 -0.34 -9.36 -14.76
N THR A 12 -1.04 -9.29 -15.90
CA THR A 12 -0.56 -8.58 -17.10
C THR A 12 -0.34 -7.10 -16.82
N PHE A 13 -1.29 -6.46 -16.10
CA PHE A 13 -1.16 -5.06 -15.69
C PHE A 13 0.07 -4.84 -14.79
N SER A 14 0.30 -5.71 -13.79
CA SER A 14 1.48 -5.66 -12.93
C SER A 14 2.78 -5.81 -13.73
N CYS A 15 2.83 -6.73 -14.70
CA CYS A 15 4.01 -6.90 -15.55
C CYS A 15 4.29 -5.65 -16.40
N ILE A 16 3.26 -5.00 -16.94
CA ILE A 16 3.41 -3.75 -17.70
C ILE A 16 3.94 -2.63 -16.78
N CYS A 17 3.44 -2.52 -15.56
CA CYS A 17 3.92 -1.55 -14.59
C CYS A 17 5.39 -1.79 -14.21
N LEU A 18 5.81 -3.05 -14.04
CA LEU A 18 7.20 -3.40 -13.77
C LEU A 18 8.12 -3.04 -14.95
N LEU A 19 7.70 -3.33 -16.19
CA LEU A 19 8.44 -2.91 -17.39
C LEU A 19 8.55 -1.39 -17.47
N GLY A 20 7.49 -0.65 -17.13
CA GLY A 20 7.52 0.81 -17.03
C GLY A 20 8.55 1.30 -16.01
N GLY A 21 8.70 0.63 -14.88
CA GLY A 21 9.75 0.90 -13.88
C GLY A 21 11.16 0.72 -14.44
N VAL A 22 11.39 -0.35 -15.23
CA VAL A 22 12.69 -0.59 -15.89
C VAL A 22 13.01 0.51 -16.89
N VAL A 23 12.03 0.96 -17.68
CA VAL A 23 12.22 2.08 -18.63
C VAL A 23 12.59 3.37 -17.89
N MET A 24 11.98 3.65 -16.75
CA MET A 24 12.31 4.79 -15.90
C MET A 24 13.77 4.78 -15.42
N LEU A 25 14.33 3.60 -15.13
CA LEU A 25 15.75 3.45 -14.78
C LEU A 25 16.69 3.84 -15.91
N TYR A 26 16.29 3.63 -17.16
CA TYR A 26 17.08 3.99 -18.35
C TYR A 26 17.04 5.48 -18.68
N VAL A 27 15.94 6.15 -18.37
CA VAL A 27 15.74 7.58 -18.70
C VAL A 27 16.42 8.50 -17.67
N ASN A 28 16.66 8.02 -16.46
CA ASN A 28 17.21 8.84 -15.39
C ASN A 28 18.75 8.80 -15.41
N PRO A 29 19.45 9.96 -15.43
CA PRO A 29 20.92 10.03 -15.42
C PRO A 29 21.55 9.43 -14.16
N SER A 30 20.80 9.31 -13.06
CA SER A 30 21.22 8.65 -11.83
C SER A 30 20.38 7.40 -11.57
N VAL A 31 20.89 6.25 -11.99
CA VAL A 31 20.26 4.94 -11.75
C VAL A 31 20.04 4.70 -10.24
N ILE A 32 21.00 5.13 -9.41
CA ILE A 32 20.92 4.98 -7.94
C ILE A 32 19.76 5.81 -7.38
N GLY A 33 19.63 7.07 -7.77
CA GLY A 33 18.53 7.93 -7.31
C GLY A 33 17.16 7.41 -7.72
N ALA A 34 16.99 6.94 -8.96
CA ALA A 34 15.74 6.35 -9.42
C ALA A 34 15.39 5.07 -8.65
N PHE A 35 16.38 4.21 -8.38
CA PHE A 35 16.19 3.01 -7.58
C PHE A 35 15.76 3.35 -6.13
N THR A 36 16.45 4.27 -5.49
CA THR A 36 16.11 4.74 -4.14
C THR A 36 14.70 5.29 -4.08
N MET A 37 14.31 6.12 -5.05
CA MET A 37 12.97 6.70 -5.12
C MET A 37 11.87 5.64 -5.26
N ILE A 38 12.03 4.70 -6.19
CA ILE A 38 11.04 3.62 -6.40
C ILE A 38 10.93 2.74 -5.16
N THR A 39 12.06 2.37 -4.56
CA THR A 39 12.10 1.51 -3.38
C THR A 39 11.45 2.20 -2.17
N THR A 40 11.72 3.49 -1.97
CA THR A 40 11.14 4.29 -0.88
C THR A 40 9.64 4.45 -1.05
N VAL A 41 9.14 4.79 -2.24
CA VAL A 41 7.70 4.88 -2.52
C VAL A 41 7.03 3.52 -2.25
N SER A 42 7.63 2.42 -2.70
CA SER A 42 7.12 1.08 -2.45
C SER A 42 7.04 0.76 -0.96
N ALA A 43 8.08 1.08 -0.19
CA ALA A 43 8.09 0.89 1.26
C ALA A 43 6.99 1.68 1.97
N ILE A 44 6.77 2.94 1.59
CA ILE A 44 5.69 3.78 2.14
C ILE A 44 4.32 3.16 1.83
N LEU A 45 4.09 2.70 0.60
CA LEU A 45 2.84 2.04 0.22
C LEU A 45 2.61 0.75 1.02
N PHE A 46 3.65 -0.07 1.23
CA PHE A 46 3.57 -1.25 2.10
C PHE A 46 3.18 -0.88 3.52
N MET A 47 3.83 0.11 4.13
CA MET A 47 3.50 0.58 5.47
C MET A 47 2.05 1.07 5.57
N PHE A 48 1.56 1.76 4.53
CA PHE A 48 0.17 2.20 4.46
C PHE A 48 -0.81 1.03 4.45
N VAL A 49 -0.57 0.01 3.62
CA VAL A 49 -1.41 -1.21 3.56
C VAL A 49 -1.41 -1.94 4.91
N TRP A 50 -0.24 -2.12 5.52
CA TRP A 50 -0.13 -2.76 6.84
C TRP A 50 -0.84 -1.96 7.93
N THR A 51 -0.78 -0.63 7.89
CA THR A 51 -1.51 0.23 8.81
C THR A 51 -3.01 0.01 8.69
N ILE A 52 -3.55 -0.07 7.47
CA ILE A 52 -4.97 -0.38 7.23
C ILE A 52 -5.34 -1.75 7.80
N ILE A 53 -4.49 -2.76 7.62
CA ILE A 53 -4.72 -4.11 8.15
C ILE A 53 -4.75 -4.08 9.67
N LEU A 54 -3.81 -3.41 10.33
CA LEU A 54 -3.77 -3.27 11.79
C LEU A 54 -5.00 -2.52 12.32
N CYS A 55 -5.38 -1.42 11.68
CA CYS A 55 -6.60 -0.67 12.03
C CYS A 55 -7.85 -1.54 11.87
N SER A 56 -7.95 -2.29 10.78
CA SER A 56 -9.07 -3.21 10.52
C SER A 56 -9.15 -4.30 11.60
N TYR A 57 -8.01 -4.83 12.02
CA TYR A 57 -7.95 -5.79 13.12
C TYR A 57 -8.44 -5.21 14.45
N LEU A 58 -8.04 -3.97 14.79
CA LEU A 58 -8.50 -3.29 16.01
C LEU A 58 -10.02 -3.05 15.98
N VAL A 59 -10.55 -2.62 14.84
CA VAL A 59 -12.00 -2.42 14.64
C VAL A 59 -12.75 -3.74 14.74
N TYR A 60 -12.27 -4.79 14.07
CA TYR A 60 -12.85 -6.13 14.11
C TYR A 60 -12.93 -6.65 15.55
N ARG A 61 -11.85 -6.53 16.31
CA ARG A 61 -11.79 -6.97 17.69
C ARG A 61 -12.77 -6.20 18.60
N LYS A 62 -13.00 -4.91 18.30
CA LYS A 62 -13.96 -4.07 19.05
C LYS A 62 -15.41 -4.41 18.72
N GLN A 63 -15.72 -4.64 17.45
CA GLN A 63 -17.09 -4.83 16.98
C GLN A 63 -17.60 -6.27 17.14
N ARG A 64 -16.71 -7.26 17.07
CA ARG A 64 -17.07 -8.69 17.10
C ARG A 64 -16.22 -9.51 18.07
N PRO A 65 -16.29 -9.23 19.39
CA PRO A 65 -15.46 -9.90 20.39
C PRO A 65 -15.69 -11.42 20.44
N HIS A 66 -16.93 -11.87 20.30
CA HIS A 66 -17.30 -13.29 20.34
C HIS A 66 -16.71 -14.12 19.19
N LEU A 67 -16.51 -13.52 18.00
CA LEU A 67 -15.83 -14.18 16.89
C LEU A 67 -14.32 -14.25 17.09
N HIS A 68 -13.76 -13.23 17.73
CA HIS A 68 -12.35 -13.21 18.09
C HIS A 68 -12.01 -14.27 19.15
N GLU A 69 -12.91 -14.52 20.10
CA GLU A 69 -12.73 -15.57 21.13
C GLU A 69 -12.75 -16.98 20.54
N LYS A 70 -13.55 -17.22 19.50
CA LYS A 70 -13.61 -18.51 18.78
C LYS A 70 -12.48 -18.74 17.80
N SER A 71 -11.68 -17.72 17.50
CA SER A 71 -10.57 -17.83 16.55
C SER A 71 -9.46 -18.72 17.11
N ILE A 72 -9.02 -19.69 16.28
CA ILE A 72 -7.92 -20.62 16.60
C ILE A 72 -6.58 -19.86 16.68
N TYR A 73 -6.42 -18.84 15.86
CA TYR A 73 -5.20 -18.03 15.80
C TYR A 73 -5.43 -16.64 16.40
N LYS A 74 -4.80 -16.40 17.54
CA LYS A 74 -4.85 -15.10 18.24
C LYS A 74 -3.47 -14.46 18.20
N MET A 75 -3.42 -13.18 17.86
CA MET A 75 -2.17 -12.43 17.90
C MET A 75 -1.67 -12.30 19.35
N PRO A 76 -0.43 -12.71 19.67
CA PRO A 76 0.12 -12.55 21.01
C PRO A 76 0.14 -11.08 21.39
N LEU A 77 -0.23 -10.75 22.65
CA LEU A 77 -0.34 -9.36 23.17
C LEU A 77 -1.32 -8.44 22.39
N GLY A 78 -2.02 -8.95 21.39
CA GLY A 78 -3.15 -8.36 20.66
C GLY A 78 -3.10 -6.84 20.44
N LYS A 79 -3.77 -6.06 21.29
CA LYS A 79 -3.86 -4.60 21.15
C LYS A 79 -2.51 -3.90 21.29
N LEU A 80 -1.70 -4.31 22.25
CA LEU A 80 -0.41 -3.66 22.55
C LEU A 80 0.53 -3.80 21.35
N MET A 81 0.59 -4.98 20.75
CA MET A 81 1.46 -5.22 19.57
C MET A 81 1.02 -4.38 18.35
N CYS A 82 -0.29 -4.20 18.14
CA CYS A 82 -0.77 -3.30 17.09
C CYS A 82 -0.29 -1.85 17.30
N TRP A 83 -0.37 -1.34 18.54
CA TRP A 83 0.10 0.00 18.85
C TRP A 83 1.61 0.15 18.70
N VAL A 84 2.38 -0.85 19.11
CA VAL A 84 3.84 -0.88 18.93
C VAL A 84 4.21 -0.84 17.44
N CYS A 85 3.55 -1.65 16.61
CA CYS A 85 3.77 -1.64 15.16
C CYS A 85 3.40 -0.28 14.53
N MET A 86 2.28 0.32 14.94
CA MET A 86 1.89 1.63 14.43
C MET A 86 2.88 2.73 14.85
N ALA A 87 3.34 2.72 16.10
CA ALA A 87 4.38 3.64 16.58
C ALA A 87 5.70 3.46 15.81
N PHE A 88 6.07 2.22 15.53
CA PHE A 88 7.25 1.91 14.70
C PHE A 88 7.11 2.45 13.28
N PHE A 89 5.93 2.34 12.64
CA PHE A 89 5.71 2.91 11.31
C PHE A 89 5.81 4.43 11.30
N VAL A 90 5.27 5.11 12.32
CA VAL A 90 5.44 6.56 12.49
C VAL A 90 6.92 6.91 12.66
N PHE A 91 7.64 6.16 13.48
CA PHE A 91 9.08 6.36 13.66
C PHE A 91 9.86 6.22 12.35
N VAL A 92 9.58 5.19 11.55
CA VAL A 92 10.21 5.01 10.23
C VAL A 92 9.87 6.15 9.28
N LEU A 93 8.62 6.62 9.26
CA LEU A 93 8.24 7.78 8.44
C LEU A 93 9.02 9.05 8.85
N VAL A 94 9.22 9.27 10.14
CA VAL A 94 10.05 10.39 10.63
C VAL A 94 11.50 10.24 10.16
N LEU A 95 12.08 9.05 10.23
CA LEU A 95 13.44 8.81 9.72
C LEU A 95 13.53 9.08 8.20
N LEU A 96 12.54 8.68 7.42
CA LEU A 96 12.50 8.94 5.98
C LEU A 96 12.42 10.44 5.65
N THR A 97 11.90 11.28 6.54
CA THR A 97 11.88 12.74 6.35
C THR A 97 13.24 13.41 6.59
N LEU A 98 14.13 12.76 7.31
CA LEU A 98 15.46 13.29 7.63
C LEU A 98 16.46 13.11 6.48
N GLU A 99 16.23 12.18 5.59
CA GLU A 99 17.08 11.88 4.43
C GLU A 99 16.58 12.67 3.21
N GLU A 100 17.44 13.47 2.57
CA GLU A 100 17.05 14.34 1.46
C GLU A 100 16.54 13.56 0.24
N ASP A 101 17.18 12.43 -0.09
CA ASP A 101 16.81 11.59 -1.23
C ASP A 101 15.42 10.95 -1.04
N THR A 102 15.11 10.53 0.18
CA THR A 102 13.82 9.90 0.51
C THR A 102 12.71 10.91 0.74
N ARG A 103 13.05 12.15 1.10
CA ARG A 103 12.10 13.25 1.26
C ARG A 103 11.39 13.59 -0.05
N GLN A 104 12.07 13.54 -1.19
CA GLN A 104 11.45 13.72 -2.50
C GLN A 104 10.43 12.61 -2.78
N ALA A 105 10.76 11.35 -2.48
CA ALA A 105 9.82 10.23 -2.60
C ALA A 105 8.59 10.41 -1.71
N LEU A 106 8.77 10.94 -0.49
CA LEU A 106 7.66 11.23 0.43
C LEU A 106 6.73 12.31 -0.14
N MET A 107 7.25 13.32 -0.82
CA MET A 107 6.43 14.35 -1.49
C MET A 107 5.67 13.82 -2.70
N VAL A 108 6.20 12.84 -3.41
CA VAL A 108 5.54 12.21 -4.57
C VAL A 108 4.44 11.25 -4.14
N THR A 109 4.55 10.65 -2.96
CA THR A 109 3.58 9.67 -2.44
C THR A 109 2.14 10.21 -2.36
N PRO A 110 1.85 11.43 -1.82
CA PRO A 110 0.50 11.99 -1.83
C PRO A 110 -0.07 12.17 -3.24
N LEU A 111 0.78 12.55 -4.21
CA LEU A 111 0.38 12.67 -5.60
C LEU A 111 -0.11 11.33 -6.17
N TRP A 112 0.55 10.23 -5.80
CA TRP A 112 0.14 8.88 -6.16
C TRP A 112 -1.22 8.50 -5.56
N PHE A 113 -1.47 8.84 -4.29
CA PHE A 113 -2.78 8.62 -3.67
C PHE A 113 -3.88 9.45 -4.31
N ILE A 114 -3.61 10.69 -4.71
CA ILE A 114 -4.55 11.53 -5.46
C ILE A 114 -4.85 10.90 -6.82
N ALA A 115 -3.85 10.42 -7.54
CA ALA A 115 -4.02 9.75 -8.82
C ALA A 115 -4.87 8.47 -8.70
N LEU A 116 -4.63 7.66 -7.66
CA LEU A 116 -5.44 6.47 -7.36
C LEU A 116 -6.88 6.84 -6.99
N GLY A 117 -7.08 7.87 -6.18
CA GLY A 117 -8.40 8.38 -5.80
C GLY A 117 -9.20 8.87 -6.99
N LEU A 118 -8.58 9.66 -7.87
CA LEU A 118 -9.19 10.11 -9.13
C LEU A 118 -9.51 8.92 -10.05
N GLY A 119 -8.59 7.98 -10.21
CA GLY A 119 -8.83 6.75 -10.97
C GLY A 119 -10.02 5.96 -10.44
N TRP A 120 -10.13 5.83 -9.12
CA TRP A 120 -11.26 5.16 -8.49
C TRP A 120 -12.58 5.91 -8.71
N LEU A 121 -12.60 7.24 -8.63
CA LEU A 121 -13.78 8.06 -8.91
C LEU A 121 -14.24 7.91 -10.37
N PHE A 122 -13.32 7.90 -11.33
CA PHE A 122 -13.64 7.71 -12.75
C PHE A 122 -14.18 6.32 -13.06
N ILE A 123 -13.55 5.28 -12.51
CA ILE A 123 -13.92 3.87 -12.75
C ILE A 123 -15.16 3.51 -11.93
N GLY A 124 -15.26 3.96 -10.69
CA GLY A 124 -16.40 3.71 -9.80
C GLY A 124 -17.69 4.34 -10.32
N LYS A 125 -17.63 5.57 -10.83
CA LYS A 125 -18.78 6.24 -11.45
C LYS A 125 -19.31 5.48 -12.69
N LYS A 126 -18.42 4.94 -13.52
CA LYS A 126 -18.81 4.13 -14.69
C LYS A 126 -19.48 2.82 -14.30
N ARG A 127 -19.07 2.17 -13.22
CA ARG A 127 -19.70 0.93 -12.74
C ARG A 127 -21.09 1.15 -12.14
N MET A 128 -21.28 2.23 -11.39
CA MET A 128 -22.59 2.55 -10.81
C MET A 128 -23.61 3.02 -11.86
N ALA A 129 -23.17 3.66 -12.93
CA ALA A 129 -24.04 4.06 -14.04
C ALA A 129 -24.50 2.86 -14.91
N GLY A 130 -23.74 1.77 -14.94
CA GLY A 130 -24.10 0.55 -15.69
C GLY A 130 -24.96 -0.46 -14.92
N MET A 131 -25.29 -0.20 -13.65
CA MET A 131 -26.14 -1.04 -12.80
C MET A 131 -27.55 -0.45 -12.56
N ARG A 132 -27.90 0.62 -13.25
CA ARG A 132 -29.28 1.13 -13.37
C ARG A 132 -29.83 0.76 -14.77
#